data_ec8df3e99dc05b6aa44061f3f625f788
#
_entry.id   ec8df3e99dc05b6aa44061f3f625f788
#
_cell.length_a   1.000
_cell.length_b   1.000
_cell.length_c   1.000
_cell.angle_alpha   90.00
_cell.angle_beta   90.00
_cell.angle_gamma   90.00
#
_symmetry.space_group_name_H-M   'P 1'
#
loop_
_entity.id
_entity.type
_entity.pdbx_description
1 polymer ?
#
loop_
_entity_poly.entity_id
_entity_poly.type
_entity_poly.pdbx_seq_one_letter_code
_entity_poly.pdbx_strand_id
1 'polypeptide(L)'
;IHVKGQTVIFLSPQEAQKKYAILDAANDVATFSVELLRQQEEELNSSFLDRYLRSSRDRTDMKPLLPVYQMYAALRLGVTSCEMRTAMAWTEEKREAFQQRAVQYFNIAVRFARQLPH
;
A
#
# COMPACT_ATOMS: atom_id res chain seq x y z
N ILE A 1 -18.73 -10.06 21.96
CA ILE A 1 -18.98 -11.50 22.02
C ILE A 1 -17.64 -12.23 22.01
N HIS A 2 -17.50 -13.15 22.95
CA HIS A 2 -16.31 -14.00 23.02
C HIS A 2 -16.61 -15.37 22.44
N VAL A 3 -15.77 -15.81 21.51
CA VAL A 3 -15.88 -17.14 20.92
C VAL A 3 -14.53 -17.82 21.09
N LYS A 4 -14.45 -18.85 21.93
CA LYS A 4 -13.25 -19.68 22.16
C LYS A 4 -11.95 -18.85 22.32
N GLY A 5 -11.99 -17.85 23.22
CA GLY A 5 -10.83 -17.01 23.48
C GLY A 5 -10.59 -15.86 22.48
N GLN A 6 -11.43 -15.75 21.48
CA GLN A 6 -11.39 -14.62 20.54
C GLN A 6 -12.51 -13.64 20.86
N THR A 7 -12.20 -12.36 20.77
CA THR A 7 -13.19 -11.30 20.95
C THR A 7 -13.70 -10.86 19.59
N VAL A 8 -15.00 -11.02 19.37
CA VAL A 8 -15.67 -10.50 18.18
C VAL A 8 -16.30 -9.18 18.55
N ILE A 9 -15.88 -8.12 17.88
CA ILE A 9 -16.39 -6.78 18.12
C ILE A 9 -17.45 -6.46 17.06
N PHE A 10 -18.66 -6.21 17.51
CA PHE A 10 -19.73 -5.75 16.62
C PHE A 10 -19.70 -4.22 16.57
N LEU A 11 -19.50 -3.71 15.38
CA LEU A 11 -19.54 -2.27 15.13
C LEU A 11 -20.92 -1.90 14.61
N SER A 12 -21.39 -0.69 14.97
CA SER A 12 -22.57 -0.13 14.33
C SER A 12 -22.25 0.08 12.83
N PRO A 13 -23.28 0.14 11.96
CA PRO A 13 -23.03 0.43 10.55
C PRO A 13 -22.24 1.72 10.31
N GLN A 14 -22.48 2.75 11.13
CA GLN A 14 -21.76 4.01 11.04
C GLN A 14 -20.29 3.87 11.42
N GLU A 15 -20.01 3.13 12.50
CA GLU A 15 -18.65 2.87 12.94
C GLU A 15 -17.89 2.02 11.92
N ALA A 16 -18.55 1.01 11.35
CA ALA A 16 -17.98 0.17 10.31
C ALA A 16 -17.64 1.02 9.08
N GLN A 17 -18.53 1.89 8.64
CA GLN A 17 -18.29 2.79 7.52
C GLN A 17 -17.10 3.70 7.76
N LYS A 18 -16.96 4.26 8.97
CA LYS A 18 -15.82 5.11 9.32
C LYS A 18 -14.51 4.32 9.23
N LYS A 19 -14.47 3.10 9.76
CA LYS A 19 -13.27 2.27 9.72
C LYS A 19 -12.91 1.88 8.30
N TYR A 20 -13.88 1.49 7.49
CA TYR A 20 -13.62 1.16 6.08
C TYR A 20 -13.13 2.38 5.31
N ALA A 21 -13.68 3.55 5.55
CA ALA A 21 -13.23 4.78 4.90
C ALA A 21 -11.78 5.11 5.25
N ILE A 22 -11.38 4.91 6.52
CA ILE A 22 -10.01 5.12 6.96
C ILE A 22 -9.06 4.12 6.30
N LEU A 23 -9.45 2.85 6.24
CA LEU A 23 -8.64 1.80 5.60
C LEU A 23 -8.51 2.04 4.10
N ASP A 24 -9.57 2.44 3.43
CA ASP A 24 -9.54 2.78 2.01
C ASP A 24 -8.62 3.96 1.74
N ALA A 25 -8.72 5.01 2.57
CA ALA A 25 -7.85 6.17 2.45
C ALA A 25 -6.38 5.80 2.65
N ALA A 26 -6.10 4.94 3.63
CA ALA A 26 -4.74 4.45 3.88
C ALA A 26 -4.20 3.66 2.69
N ASN A 27 -5.04 2.83 2.08
CA ASN A 27 -4.66 2.05 0.92
C ASN A 27 -4.36 2.96 -0.28
N ASP A 28 -5.17 3.99 -0.50
CA ASP A 28 -4.95 4.97 -1.58
C ASP A 28 -3.66 5.75 -1.36
N VAL A 29 -3.42 6.18 -0.13
CA VAL A 29 -2.20 6.90 0.25
C VAL A 29 -0.98 6.01 0.04
N ALA A 30 -1.05 4.76 0.48
CA ALA A 30 0.04 3.80 0.32
C ALA A 30 0.34 3.52 -1.16
N THR A 31 -0.70 3.38 -1.98
CA THR A 31 -0.56 3.15 -3.41
C THR A 31 0.14 4.34 -4.08
N PHE A 32 -0.30 5.55 -3.76
CA PHE A 32 0.33 6.77 -4.30
C PHE A 32 1.79 6.89 -3.84
N SER A 33 2.04 6.61 -2.57
CA SER A 33 3.40 6.60 -2.01
C SER A 33 4.32 5.64 -2.78
N VAL A 34 3.85 4.41 -3.02
CA VAL A 34 4.63 3.40 -3.75
C VAL A 34 4.92 3.89 -5.18
N GLU A 35 3.96 4.53 -5.84
CA GLU A 35 4.19 5.10 -7.17
C GLU A 35 5.25 6.19 -7.16
N LEU A 36 5.24 7.06 -6.16
CA LEU A 36 6.28 8.08 -6.02
C LEU A 36 7.65 7.45 -5.82
N LEU A 37 7.75 6.41 -5.00
CA LEU A 37 9.00 5.70 -4.76
C LEU A 37 9.49 4.99 -6.03
N ARG A 38 8.59 4.40 -6.79
CA ARG A 38 8.96 3.76 -8.05
C ARG A 38 9.55 4.77 -9.04
N GLN A 39 9.02 5.99 -9.04
CA GLN A 39 9.51 7.07 -9.89
C GLN A 39 10.72 7.81 -9.30
N GLN A 40 11.28 7.28 -8.21
CA GLN A 40 12.45 7.84 -7.53
C GLN A 40 12.21 9.24 -6.94
N GLU A 41 10.97 9.52 -6.55
CA GLU A 41 10.56 10.78 -5.93
C GLU A 41 10.53 10.64 -4.41
N GLU A 42 11.68 10.32 -3.82
CA GLU A 42 11.81 10.07 -2.38
C GLU A 42 11.40 11.29 -1.54
N GLU A 43 11.86 12.48 -1.92
CA GLU A 43 11.56 13.70 -1.16
C GLU A 43 10.08 14.04 -1.25
N LEU A 44 9.50 13.91 -2.43
CA LEU A 44 8.08 14.17 -2.64
C LEU A 44 7.24 13.18 -1.85
N ASN A 45 7.66 11.92 -1.84
CA ASN A 45 6.99 10.90 -1.03
C ASN A 45 7.01 11.25 0.46
N SER A 46 8.18 11.63 0.98
CA SER A 46 8.31 12.02 2.39
C SER A 46 7.44 13.22 2.74
N SER A 47 7.43 14.24 1.88
CA SER A 47 6.59 15.44 2.07
C SER A 47 5.10 15.10 2.03
N PHE A 48 4.70 14.25 1.09
CA PHE A 48 3.32 13.81 0.94
C PHE A 48 2.84 13.06 2.17
N LEU A 49 3.61 12.07 2.64
CA LEU A 49 3.26 11.26 3.80
C LEU A 49 3.22 12.11 5.08
N ASP A 50 4.18 13.00 5.24
CA ASP A 50 4.25 13.88 6.39
C ASP A 50 3.00 14.77 6.46
N ARG A 51 2.61 15.35 5.33
CA ARG A 51 1.42 16.19 5.24
C ARG A 51 0.15 15.38 5.52
N TYR A 52 0.05 14.17 4.96
CA TYR A 52 -1.09 13.30 5.21
C TYR A 52 -1.22 12.96 6.68
N LEU A 53 -0.13 12.55 7.33
CA LEU A 53 -0.13 12.16 8.74
C LEU A 53 -0.43 13.34 9.66
N ARG A 54 -0.04 14.56 9.29
CA ARG A 54 -0.35 15.76 10.08
C ARG A 54 -1.80 16.19 9.97
N SER A 55 -2.39 16.03 8.80
CA SER A 55 -3.76 16.49 8.55
C SER A 55 -4.82 15.47 8.94
N SER A 56 -4.45 14.19 9.11
CA SER A 56 -5.37 13.13 9.47
C SER A 56 -5.61 13.11 10.97
N ARG A 57 -6.87 13.00 11.39
CA ARG A 57 -7.24 12.84 12.79
C ARG A 57 -6.79 11.51 13.36
N ASP A 58 -6.66 10.50 12.50
CA ASP A 58 -6.33 9.13 12.88
C ASP A 58 -4.87 8.77 12.64
N ARG A 59 -4.03 9.77 12.47
CA ARG A 59 -2.58 9.60 12.18
C ARG A 59 -1.85 8.70 13.17
N THR A 60 -2.26 8.76 14.45
CA THR A 60 -1.62 7.99 15.51
C THR A 60 -1.82 6.50 15.30
N ASP A 61 -3.00 6.10 14.81
CA ASP A 61 -3.33 4.71 14.53
C ASP A 61 -2.77 4.25 13.19
N MET A 62 -2.67 5.17 12.24
CA MET A 62 -2.25 4.85 10.87
C MET A 62 -0.75 4.77 10.71
N LYS A 63 0.01 5.57 11.44
CA LYS A 63 1.45 5.65 11.28
C LYS A 63 2.15 4.29 11.40
N PRO A 64 1.87 3.47 12.43
CA PRO A 64 2.50 2.14 12.53
C PRO A 64 2.04 1.16 11.45
N LEU A 65 0.83 1.35 10.90
CA LEU A 65 0.27 0.45 9.90
C LEU A 65 0.68 0.82 8.46
N LEU A 66 1.11 2.05 8.25
CA LEU A 66 1.43 2.54 6.91
C LEU A 66 2.44 1.67 6.17
N PRO A 67 3.56 1.21 6.78
CA PRO A 67 4.48 0.33 6.07
C PRO A 67 3.85 -0.98 5.60
N VAL A 68 2.90 -1.52 6.36
CA VAL A 68 2.17 -2.73 5.97
C VAL A 68 1.34 -2.47 4.71
N TYR A 69 0.62 -1.35 4.67
CA TYR A 69 -0.17 -0.97 3.50
C TYR A 69 0.70 -0.68 2.29
N GLN A 70 1.85 -0.04 2.50
CA GLN A 70 2.83 0.23 1.43
C GLN A 70 3.39 -1.07 0.87
N MET A 71 3.70 -2.04 1.73
CA MET A 71 4.16 -3.36 1.29
C MET A 71 3.10 -4.06 0.44
N TYR A 72 1.86 -4.10 0.92
CA TYR A 72 0.76 -4.72 0.17
C TYR A 72 0.49 -4.01 -1.16
N ALA A 73 0.52 -2.68 -1.16
CA ALA A 73 0.34 -1.92 -2.40
C ALA A 73 1.43 -2.27 -3.42
N ALA A 74 2.68 -2.35 -2.97
CA ALA A 74 3.80 -2.70 -3.84
C ALA A 74 3.66 -4.13 -4.39
N LEU A 75 3.27 -5.08 -3.55
CA LEU A 75 3.05 -6.46 -4.00
C LEU A 75 1.93 -6.53 -5.05
N ARG A 76 0.81 -5.86 -4.77
CA ARG A 76 -0.33 -5.84 -5.68
C ARG A 76 0.04 -5.22 -7.04
N LEU A 77 0.75 -4.10 -7.01
CA LEU A 77 1.16 -3.41 -8.23
C LEU A 77 2.19 -4.25 -9.00
N GLY A 78 3.07 -4.95 -8.30
CA GLY A 78 4.01 -5.87 -8.92
C GLY A 78 3.31 -7.02 -9.62
N VAL A 79 2.35 -7.65 -8.96
CA VAL A 79 1.55 -8.75 -9.54
C VAL A 79 0.76 -8.24 -10.75
N THR A 80 0.13 -7.07 -10.63
CA THR A 80 -0.60 -6.46 -11.74
C THR A 80 0.32 -6.22 -12.94
N SER A 81 1.54 -5.76 -12.71
CA SER A 81 2.52 -5.56 -13.77
C SER A 81 2.87 -6.87 -14.48
N CYS A 82 3.00 -7.96 -13.73
CA CYS A 82 3.24 -9.29 -14.30
C CYS A 82 2.06 -9.74 -15.15
N GLU A 83 0.84 -9.53 -14.68
CA GLU A 83 -0.38 -9.87 -15.42
C GLU A 83 -0.48 -9.06 -16.71
N MET A 84 -0.19 -7.77 -16.65
CA MET A 84 -0.21 -6.88 -17.82
C MET A 84 0.85 -7.30 -18.85
N ARG A 85 2.03 -7.73 -18.38
CA ARG A 85 3.07 -8.26 -19.26
C ARG A 85 2.57 -9.45 -20.08
N THR A 86 1.80 -10.33 -19.44
CA THR A 86 1.28 -11.53 -20.09
C THR A 86 0.09 -11.21 -21.00
N ALA A 87 -0.83 -10.36 -20.53
CA ALA A 87 -2.12 -10.16 -21.19
C ALA A 87 -2.09 -9.06 -22.27
N MET A 88 -1.29 -8.00 -22.07
CA MET A 88 -1.39 -6.78 -22.86
C MET A 88 -0.11 -6.34 -23.54
N ALA A 89 1.02 -7.02 -23.30
CA ALA A 89 2.29 -6.62 -23.90
C ALA A 89 2.52 -7.38 -25.19
N TRP A 90 2.23 -6.72 -26.33
CA TRP A 90 2.37 -7.31 -27.66
C TRP A 90 3.79 -7.18 -28.24
N THR A 91 4.58 -6.25 -27.73
CA THR A 91 5.95 -6.02 -28.20
C THR A 91 6.93 -6.38 -27.12
N GLU A 92 8.17 -6.68 -27.53
CA GLU A 92 9.25 -6.98 -26.59
C GLU A 92 9.55 -5.80 -25.69
N GLU A 93 9.51 -4.58 -26.24
CA GLU A 93 9.69 -3.35 -25.48
C GLU A 93 8.67 -3.21 -24.34
N LYS A 94 7.41 -3.47 -24.62
CA LYS A 94 6.34 -3.38 -23.62
C LYS A 94 6.51 -4.47 -22.56
N ARG A 95 6.89 -5.68 -22.96
CA ARG A 95 7.13 -6.76 -22.00
C ARG A 95 8.26 -6.41 -21.05
N GLU A 96 9.35 -5.86 -21.57
CA GLU A 96 10.46 -5.41 -20.75
C GLU A 96 10.06 -4.29 -19.81
N ALA A 97 9.26 -3.34 -20.27
CA ALA A 97 8.78 -2.24 -19.45
C ALA A 97 7.94 -2.74 -18.27
N PHE A 98 7.01 -3.66 -18.51
CA PHE A 98 6.20 -4.24 -17.44
C PHE A 98 7.04 -5.10 -16.50
N GLN A 99 8.01 -5.84 -17.03
CA GLN A 99 8.91 -6.63 -16.20
C GLN A 99 9.74 -5.74 -15.29
N GLN A 100 10.27 -4.64 -15.80
CA GLN A 100 11.03 -3.69 -15.00
C GLN A 100 10.17 -3.06 -13.91
N ARG A 101 8.93 -2.70 -14.23
CA ARG A 101 7.99 -2.19 -13.22
C ARG A 101 7.73 -3.21 -12.12
N ALA A 102 7.52 -4.47 -12.50
CA ALA A 102 7.31 -5.54 -11.53
C ALA A 102 8.49 -5.66 -10.57
N VAL A 103 9.71 -5.66 -11.10
CA VAL A 103 10.93 -5.72 -10.29
C VAL A 103 11.02 -4.52 -9.35
N GLN A 104 10.74 -3.33 -9.85
CA GLN A 104 10.75 -2.11 -9.03
C GLN A 104 9.74 -2.19 -7.88
N TYR A 105 8.52 -2.62 -8.16
CA TYR A 105 7.50 -2.78 -7.13
C TYR A 105 7.88 -3.83 -6.10
N PHE A 106 8.40 -4.99 -6.53
CA PHE A 106 8.80 -6.04 -5.60
C PHE A 106 9.98 -5.60 -4.73
N ASN A 107 10.91 -4.84 -5.28
CA ASN A 107 12.01 -4.27 -4.50
C ASN A 107 11.48 -3.30 -3.43
N ILE A 108 10.49 -2.49 -3.77
CA ILE A 108 9.83 -1.60 -2.81
C ILE A 108 9.13 -2.42 -1.72
N ALA A 109 8.44 -3.51 -2.11
CA ALA A 109 7.79 -4.39 -1.15
C ALA A 109 8.80 -4.98 -0.16
N VAL A 110 9.95 -5.43 -0.63
CA VAL A 110 11.03 -5.96 0.21
C VAL A 110 11.53 -4.88 1.17
N ARG A 111 11.72 -3.66 0.67
CA ARG A 111 12.13 -2.52 1.49
C ARG A 111 11.19 -2.32 2.69
N PHE A 112 9.89 -2.33 2.45
CA PHE A 112 8.92 -2.16 3.53
C PHE A 112 8.81 -3.39 4.41
N ALA A 113 8.94 -4.58 3.86
CA ALA A 113 8.94 -5.82 4.65
C ALA A 113 10.07 -5.81 5.69
N ARG A 114 11.23 -5.27 5.34
CA ARG A 114 12.37 -5.16 6.23
C ARG A 114 12.15 -4.16 7.36
N GLN A 115 11.24 -3.22 7.19
CA GLN A 115 10.91 -2.22 8.21
C GLN A 115 9.91 -2.73 9.23
N LEU A 116 9.25 -3.86 8.95
CA LEU A 116 8.27 -4.42 9.87
C LEU A 116 8.95 -5.06 11.07
N PRO A 117 8.34 -4.96 12.28
CA PRO A 117 8.87 -5.64 13.46
C PRO A 117 8.88 -7.15 13.25
N HIS A 118 9.94 -7.77 13.74
CA HIS A 118 10.08 -9.23 13.68
C HIS A 118 9.61 -9.87 14.97
#